data_fd543a7c5c8599622d0307dcd1ca38da
#
_entry.id   fd543a7c5c8599622d0307dcd1ca38da
#
_cell.length_a   1.000
_cell.length_b   1.000
_cell.length_c   1.000
_cell.angle_alpha   90.00
_cell.angle_beta   90.00
_cell.angle_gamma   90.00
#
_symmetry.space_group_name_H-M   'P 1'
#
loop_
_entity.id
_entity.type
_entity.pdbx_description
1 polymer ?
#
loop_
_entity_poly.entity_id
_entity_poly.type
_entity_poly.pdbx_seq_one_letter_code
_entity_poly.pdbx_strand_id
1 'polypeptide(L)'
;MKNGMRSHFLARCLAVAAVLLIASCGGGGGSSSSPVNSPIVSLSLSPLTVVAGQAATITWSASNATSCVASDSWSGAIATSGAQETSQTAAGSYSYSVTCTGPGGSGSAQATLTVSNNPALAPPTVSISLTPASTAVGQSSTLTWSTTNATACTANGAWSGTTATSGSQTVSQSAAGTYPYGLDCTGPGGSASSSATLTVTPVSNSLSVVLDGGPLAIPAFNIPFVSVTVCEPGTANCQTIDHVLVDTGSSGLRLVKPGVLNASLSLPAVMNSSGNALGECAVFADGFAWGSVRRADIKLAGEVALNAPIQTIGDNPGGVAGIPNDCSSTGLNKSTAAGMGANGILGVGLFSNDCDPCMASVIPATYYSCPASGCVGTKVTSSQIIMNPVALFSQDNNGVVMVLPAIGDAGATNPTGSLIFGIGTQADNALGSTTVYAANSSGHFSTTYKGTTITSFIDSGSNGIFFADSTISRCTSSVGFYCPATPLALSATNTASGGLASGLVNFTLVNVDALAVGVTAANAGGTAFSRQFDWGIPFFFGRKVFTAIQGAATPSGQGPYWAY
;
A
#
# COMPACT_ATOMS: atom_id res chain seq x y z
N MET A 1 -22.72 -33.63 12.35
CA MET A 1 -22.16 -34.34 13.49
C MET A 1 -21.83 -33.29 14.51
N LYS A 2 -22.71 -32.98 15.40
CA LYS A 2 -22.90 -33.40 16.81
C LYS A 2 -21.66 -33.21 17.67
N ASN A 3 -21.71 -32.25 18.55
CA ASN A 3 -21.70 -32.18 20.03
C ASN A 3 -20.94 -30.87 20.39
N GLY A 4 -21.38 -29.93 21.19
CA GLY A 4 -22.34 -29.93 22.32
C GLY A 4 -21.61 -30.12 23.66
N MET A 5 -21.42 -29.02 24.45
CA MET A 5 -21.30 -29.10 25.93
C MET A 5 -21.19 -27.67 26.47
N ARG A 6 -22.20 -27.08 27.02
CA ARG A 6 -22.76 -27.07 28.39
C ARG A 6 -21.87 -26.36 29.43
N SER A 7 -22.41 -25.22 29.84
CA SER A 7 -22.09 -24.44 31.02
C SER A 7 -22.39 -25.18 32.34
N HIS A 8 -21.57 -24.92 33.37
CA HIS A 8 -21.95 -25.20 34.76
C HIS A 8 -21.85 -23.95 35.63
N PHE A 9 -23.01 -23.47 36.05
CA PHE A 9 -23.22 -22.62 37.21
C PHE A 9 -23.03 -23.46 38.48
N LEU A 10 -22.25 -22.99 39.45
CA LEU A 10 -22.17 -23.51 40.80
C LEU A 10 -22.61 -22.43 41.80
N ALA A 11 -23.85 -22.60 42.28
CA ALA A 11 -24.36 -21.91 43.46
C ALA A 11 -23.81 -22.59 44.71
N ARG A 12 -23.24 -21.82 45.61
CA ARG A 12 -22.89 -22.31 46.96
C ARG A 12 -23.96 -21.86 47.96
N CYS A 13 -24.71 -22.86 48.45
CA CYS A 13 -25.57 -22.73 49.64
C CYS A 13 -24.72 -22.72 50.93
N LEU A 14 -24.98 -21.78 51.80
CA LEU A 14 -24.53 -21.81 53.22
C LEU A 14 -25.40 -22.82 53.99
N ALA A 15 -24.74 -23.79 54.57
CA ALA A 15 -25.36 -24.69 55.53
C ALA A 15 -25.18 -24.13 56.99
N VAL A 16 -26.28 -23.87 57.65
CA VAL A 16 -26.32 -23.61 59.10
C VAL A 16 -26.35 -24.95 59.82
N ALA A 17 -25.30 -25.21 60.61
CA ALA A 17 -25.24 -26.37 61.49
C ALA A 17 -25.89 -26.07 62.82
N ALA A 18 -27.00 -26.71 63.13
CA ALA A 18 -27.61 -26.74 64.48
C ALA A 18 -26.99 -27.89 65.27
N VAL A 19 -26.44 -27.57 66.43
CA VAL A 19 -25.95 -28.58 67.38
C VAL A 19 -27.05 -28.84 68.42
N LEU A 20 -27.57 -30.05 68.45
CA LEU A 20 -28.43 -30.57 69.49
C LEU A 20 -27.57 -31.11 70.66
N LEU A 21 -27.78 -30.61 71.84
CA LEU A 21 -27.25 -31.15 73.10
C LEU A 21 -28.36 -32.02 73.75
N ILE A 22 -28.08 -33.29 74.04
CA ILE A 22 -28.93 -34.24 74.78
C ILE A 22 -28.55 -34.07 76.24
N ALA A 23 -29.57 -33.85 77.08
CA ALA A 23 -29.47 -33.79 78.54
C ALA A 23 -29.61 -35.20 79.13
N SER A 24 -28.74 -35.55 80.08
CA SER A 24 -28.84 -36.67 80.96
C SER A 24 -29.23 -36.21 82.34
N CYS A 25 -30.29 -36.81 82.93
CA CYS A 25 -30.77 -36.53 84.28
C CYS A 25 -29.94 -37.19 85.40
N GLY A 26 -29.69 -36.45 86.45
CA GLY A 26 -29.22 -36.93 87.75
C GLY A 26 -29.64 -35.95 88.87
N GLY A 27 -30.60 -36.43 89.73
CA GLY A 27 -31.26 -35.59 90.72
C GLY A 27 -30.45 -35.29 91.92
N GLY A 28 -30.77 -34.17 92.58
CA GLY A 28 -30.26 -33.69 93.88
C GLY A 28 -30.80 -32.31 94.21
N GLY A 29 -31.76 -32.24 95.16
CA GLY A 29 -32.45 -31.03 95.56
C GLY A 29 -31.51 -29.94 96.15
N GLY A 30 -31.69 -28.76 95.65
CA GLY A 30 -31.04 -27.56 96.16
C GLY A 30 -31.67 -26.34 95.49
N SER A 31 -32.11 -25.37 96.22
CA SER A 31 -32.76 -24.12 95.81
C SER A 31 -32.20 -23.60 94.51
N SER A 32 -32.92 -23.60 93.39
CA SER A 32 -32.53 -23.10 92.12
C SER A 32 -32.63 -21.55 92.08
N SER A 33 -31.53 -20.84 92.25
CA SER A 33 -31.35 -19.57 91.60
C SER A 33 -31.15 -19.91 90.10
N SER A 34 -32.05 -19.48 89.20
CA SER A 34 -31.88 -19.60 87.76
C SER A 34 -30.51 -19.01 87.40
N PRO A 35 -29.68 -19.67 86.54
CA PRO A 35 -28.41 -19.12 86.14
C PRO A 35 -28.69 -17.81 85.40
N VAL A 36 -28.11 -16.75 85.98
CA VAL A 36 -28.24 -15.40 85.41
C VAL A 36 -27.24 -15.32 84.28
N ASN A 37 -27.72 -15.43 83.04
CA ASN A 37 -26.89 -15.38 81.81
C ASN A 37 -26.31 -14.00 81.61
N SER A 38 -25.01 -13.90 81.28
CA SER A 38 -24.34 -12.65 80.93
C SER A 38 -24.98 -12.03 79.66
N PRO A 39 -24.97 -10.71 79.55
CA PRO A 39 -25.46 -10.05 78.33
C PRO A 39 -24.74 -10.52 77.08
N ILE A 40 -25.51 -10.83 76.01
CA ILE A 40 -25.01 -11.08 74.65
C ILE A 40 -25.31 -9.82 73.86
N VAL A 41 -24.25 -9.19 73.32
CA VAL A 41 -24.35 -7.90 72.65
C VAL A 41 -23.92 -8.05 71.22
N SER A 42 -24.69 -7.52 70.27
CA SER A 42 -24.33 -7.35 68.88
C SER A 42 -24.31 -5.87 68.50
N LEU A 43 -23.35 -5.49 67.67
CA LEU A 43 -23.23 -4.16 67.12
C LEU A 43 -22.80 -4.28 65.65
N SER A 44 -23.46 -3.56 64.76
CA SER A 44 -23.15 -3.53 63.32
C SER A 44 -23.25 -2.12 62.76
N LEU A 45 -22.53 -1.87 61.70
CA LEU A 45 -22.55 -0.64 60.92
C LEU A 45 -22.92 -0.98 59.45
N SER A 46 -23.78 -0.18 58.89
CA SER A 46 -24.13 -0.31 57.45
C SER A 46 -24.31 1.06 56.81
N PRO A 47 -23.51 1.38 55.79
CA PRO A 47 -22.36 0.64 55.27
C PRO A 47 -21.13 0.74 56.19
N LEU A 48 -20.17 -0.21 56.10
CA LEU A 48 -18.92 -0.20 56.88
C LEU A 48 -17.90 0.85 56.38
N THR A 49 -18.09 1.34 55.14
CA THR A 49 -17.24 2.36 54.53
C THR A 49 -18.12 3.44 53.91
N VAL A 50 -17.81 4.71 54.22
CA VAL A 50 -18.51 5.89 53.70
C VAL A 50 -17.50 6.96 53.26
N VAL A 51 -17.97 7.93 52.46
CA VAL A 51 -17.22 9.17 52.19
C VAL A 51 -17.44 10.16 53.34
N ALA A 52 -16.46 11.02 53.60
CA ALA A 52 -16.58 12.07 54.63
C ALA A 52 -17.88 12.87 54.48
N GLY A 53 -18.63 13.01 55.55
CA GLY A 53 -19.94 13.63 55.58
C GLY A 53 -21.15 12.76 55.22
N GLN A 54 -20.94 11.53 54.72
CA GLN A 54 -22.02 10.58 54.46
C GLN A 54 -22.37 9.81 55.75
N ALA A 55 -23.66 9.46 55.88
CA ALA A 55 -24.16 8.74 57.05
C ALA A 55 -23.97 7.24 56.93
N ALA A 56 -23.70 6.59 58.04
CA ALA A 56 -23.83 5.14 58.28
C ALA A 56 -24.78 4.89 59.44
N THR A 57 -25.51 3.78 59.39
CA THR A 57 -26.42 3.41 60.48
C THR A 57 -25.74 2.40 61.41
N ILE A 58 -25.66 2.76 62.70
CA ILE A 58 -25.26 1.87 63.78
C ILE A 58 -26.50 1.14 64.23
N THR A 59 -26.44 -0.20 64.31
CA THR A 59 -27.53 -1.02 64.84
C THR A 59 -26.98 -1.93 65.95
N TRP A 60 -27.66 -1.96 67.10
CA TRP A 60 -27.25 -2.80 68.22
C TRP A 60 -28.43 -3.54 68.84
N SER A 61 -28.13 -4.64 69.44
CA SER A 61 -29.09 -5.37 70.29
C SER A 61 -28.37 -6.13 71.38
N ALA A 62 -28.97 -6.17 72.53
CA ALA A 62 -28.49 -6.94 73.66
C ALA A 62 -29.59 -7.77 74.33
N SER A 63 -29.30 -9.02 74.65
CA SER A 63 -30.16 -9.90 75.44
C SER A 63 -29.56 -10.07 76.82
N ASN A 64 -30.38 -10.29 77.85
CA ASN A 64 -30.03 -10.42 79.25
C ASN A 64 -29.37 -9.13 79.87
N ALA A 65 -29.59 -7.98 79.24
CA ALA A 65 -29.08 -6.69 79.68
C ALA A 65 -30.20 -5.83 80.25
N THR A 66 -29.87 -5.03 81.27
CA THR A 66 -30.77 -4.03 81.89
C THR A 66 -30.40 -2.60 81.51
N SER A 67 -29.17 -2.37 81.15
CA SER A 67 -28.68 -1.09 80.67
C SER A 67 -27.51 -1.22 79.72
N CYS A 68 -27.35 -0.28 78.79
CA CYS A 68 -26.24 -0.21 77.85
C CYS A 68 -25.64 1.20 77.83
N VAL A 69 -24.34 1.26 77.60
CA VAL A 69 -23.58 2.48 77.43
C VAL A 69 -22.76 2.43 76.16
N ALA A 70 -22.85 3.46 75.37
CA ALA A 70 -22.04 3.71 74.20
C ALA A 70 -20.70 4.34 74.56
N SER A 71 -19.63 3.98 73.83
CA SER A 71 -18.27 4.56 74.01
C SER A 71 -17.52 4.66 72.69
N ASP A 72 -16.34 5.23 72.70
CA ASP A 72 -15.46 5.55 71.56
C ASP A 72 -16.01 6.72 70.70
N SER A 73 -16.31 6.54 69.47
CA SER A 73 -16.76 7.61 68.57
C SER A 73 -18.22 8.03 68.80
N TRP A 74 -18.92 7.44 69.73
CA TRP A 74 -20.21 7.83 70.22
C TRP A 74 -20.23 7.68 71.74
N SER A 75 -21.21 8.24 72.45
CA SER A 75 -21.21 8.14 73.88
C SER A 75 -22.61 8.32 74.51
N GLY A 76 -22.79 7.86 75.75
CA GLY A 76 -24.01 8.03 76.49
C GLY A 76 -24.76 6.75 76.81
N ALA A 77 -25.78 6.82 77.69
CA ALA A 77 -26.66 5.71 77.97
C ALA A 77 -27.59 5.49 76.75
N ILE A 78 -27.73 4.22 76.33
CA ILE A 78 -28.59 3.83 75.24
C ILE A 78 -29.53 2.70 75.66
N ALA A 79 -30.60 2.51 74.92
CA ALA A 79 -31.50 1.38 75.14
C ALA A 79 -30.79 0.03 74.84
N THR A 80 -31.33 -1.08 75.34
CA THR A 80 -30.77 -2.43 75.07
C THR A 80 -30.81 -2.87 73.63
N SER A 81 -31.54 -2.15 72.74
CA SER A 81 -31.53 -2.30 71.33
C SER A 81 -31.92 -1.01 70.61
N GLY A 82 -31.45 -0.79 69.42
CA GLY A 82 -31.76 0.41 68.63
C GLY A 82 -30.94 0.53 67.36
N ALA A 83 -31.23 1.62 66.67
CA ALA A 83 -30.45 2.08 65.54
C ALA A 83 -30.25 3.61 65.59
N GLN A 84 -29.09 4.07 65.17
CA GLN A 84 -28.74 5.49 65.12
C GLN A 84 -27.87 5.80 63.89
N GLU A 85 -28.14 6.89 63.23
CA GLU A 85 -27.25 7.39 62.19
C GLU A 85 -26.01 8.08 62.79
N THR A 86 -24.87 7.87 62.16
CA THR A 86 -23.62 8.56 62.48
C THR A 86 -22.97 9.05 61.18
N SER A 87 -22.30 10.18 61.22
CA SER A 87 -21.48 10.70 60.12
C SER A 87 -20.20 11.30 60.67
N GLN A 88 -19.12 11.19 59.89
CA GLN A 88 -17.81 11.77 60.24
C GLN A 88 -17.34 12.66 59.09
N THR A 89 -16.80 13.83 59.40
CA THR A 89 -16.40 14.84 58.42
C THR A 89 -14.93 14.72 58.00
N ALA A 90 -14.14 13.92 58.70
CA ALA A 90 -12.73 13.67 58.39
C ALA A 90 -12.51 12.19 58.03
N ALA A 91 -11.58 11.93 57.08
CA ALA A 91 -11.18 10.56 56.77
C ALA A 91 -10.46 9.92 57.96
N GLY A 92 -10.72 8.64 58.15
CA GLY A 92 -10.14 7.89 59.26
C GLY A 92 -10.93 6.63 59.57
N SER A 93 -10.47 5.90 60.60
CA SER A 93 -11.18 4.75 61.16
C SER A 93 -11.78 5.15 62.52
N TYR A 94 -13.09 5.03 62.61
CA TYR A 94 -13.87 5.43 63.80
C TYR A 94 -14.48 4.18 64.42
N SER A 95 -14.06 3.91 65.65
CA SER A 95 -14.54 2.78 66.45
C SER A 95 -15.81 3.17 67.23
N TYR A 96 -16.76 2.27 67.24
CA TYR A 96 -18.01 2.39 68.01
C TYR A 96 -18.13 1.15 68.90
N SER A 97 -18.28 1.35 70.17
CA SER A 97 -18.39 0.27 71.15
C SER A 97 -19.67 0.41 71.98
N VAL A 98 -20.27 -0.69 72.34
CA VAL A 98 -21.39 -0.76 73.29
C VAL A 98 -21.05 -1.76 74.38
N THR A 99 -21.23 -1.36 75.60
CA THR A 99 -21.14 -2.25 76.82
C THR A 99 -22.48 -2.29 77.51
N CYS A 100 -23.00 -3.47 77.70
CA CYS A 100 -24.31 -3.71 78.33
C CYS A 100 -24.10 -4.51 79.63
N THR A 101 -24.81 -4.10 80.70
CA THR A 101 -24.80 -4.77 81.99
C THR A 101 -26.17 -5.36 82.34
N GLY A 102 -26.16 -6.46 82.98
CA GLY A 102 -27.35 -7.17 83.48
C GLY A 102 -27.05 -8.00 84.72
N PRO A 103 -28.03 -8.71 85.27
CA PRO A 103 -27.85 -9.50 86.51
C PRO A 103 -26.73 -10.57 86.40
N GLY A 104 -26.35 -11.00 85.18
CA GLY A 104 -25.31 -11.99 84.92
C GLY A 104 -23.93 -11.39 84.63
N GLY A 105 -23.73 -10.08 84.77
CA GLY A 105 -22.45 -9.40 84.46
C GLY A 105 -22.55 -8.41 83.28
N SER A 106 -21.51 -8.28 82.53
CA SER A 106 -21.44 -7.38 81.35
C SER A 106 -21.01 -8.08 80.08
N GLY A 107 -21.49 -7.59 78.91
CA GLY A 107 -21.04 -7.95 77.59
C GLY A 107 -20.78 -6.71 76.74
N SER A 108 -19.91 -6.82 75.74
CA SER A 108 -19.59 -5.71 74.88
C SER A 108 -19.48 -6.17 73.43
N ALA A 109 -19.71 -5.23 72.47
CA ALA A 109 -19.48 -5.39 71.04
C ALA A 109 -18.89 -4.12 70.48
N GLN A 110 -18.11 -4.26 69.42
CA GLN A 110 -17.44 -3.15 68.74
C GLN A 110 -17.60 -3.30 67.21
N ALA A 111 -17.72 -2.17 66.51
CA ALA A 111 -17.72 -2.08 65.06
C ALA A 111 -16.91 -0.84 64.62
N THR A 112 -16.30 -0.91 63.44
CA THR A 112 -15.46 0.17 62.92
C THR A 112 -16.03 0.70 61.61
N LEU A 113 -16.21 2.02 61.53
CA LEU A 113 -16.57 2.76 60.33
C LEU A 113 -15.28 3.30 59.67
N THR A 114 -15.03 2.98 58.42
CA THR A 114 -13.97 3.56 57.61
C THR A 114 -14.52 4.71 56.79
N VAL A 115 -13.93 5.91 56.94
CA VAL A 115 -14.31 7.13 56.25
C VAL A 115 -13.18 7.52 55.29
N SER A 116 -13.47 7.69 54.02
CA SER A 116 -12.55 8.12 52.97
C SER A 116 -12.81 9.58 52.55
N ASN A 117 -11.77 10.31 52.15
CA ASN A 117 -11.91 11.70 51.70
C ASN A 117 -12.50 11.83 50.29
N ASN A 118 -12.59 10.72 49.52
CA ASN A 118 -13.00 10.78 48.12
C ASN A 118 -13.75 9.49 47.74
N PRO A 119 -14.87 9.58 47.01
CA PRO A 119 -15.40 8.40 46.34
C PRO A 119 -14.32 7.84 45.41
N ALA A 120 -14.14 6.53 45.36
CA ALA A 120 -13.27 5.88 44.38
C ALA A 120 -13.74 6.33 42.99
N LEU A 121 -13.03 7.30 42.40
CA LEU A 121 -13.34 7.75 41.05
C LEU A 121 -13.01 6.64 40.09
N ALA A 122 -13.90 6.35 39.13
CA ALA A 122 -13.68 5.34 38.12
C ALA A 122 -12.43 5.69 37.29
N PRO A 123 -11.52 4.75 37.07
CA PRO A 123 -10.35 4.98 36.22
C PRO A 123 -10.75 5.38 34.82
N PRO A 124 -9.87 6.06 34.06
CA PRO A 124 -10.08 6.34 32.66
C PRO A 124 -10.28 5.05 31.85
N THR A 125 -11.05 5.14 30.77
CA THR A 125 -11.03 4.15 29.68
C THR A 125 -10.53 4.82 28.42
N VAL A 126 -9.80 4.09 27.56
CA VAL A 126 -9.26 4.57 26.30
C VAL A 126 -9.65 3.61 25.19
N SER A 127 -10.25 4.14 24.13
CA SER A 127 -10.49 3.42 22.88
C SER A 127 -9.75 4.15 21.75
N ILE A 128 -9.00 3.41 20.94
CA ILE A 128 -8.28 3.94 19.79
C ILE A 128 -8.41 2.93 18.62
N SER A 129 -8.65 3.42 17.41
CA SER A 129 -8.84 2.57 16.22
C SER A 129 -8.32 3.24 14.97
N LEU A 130 -7.97 2.43 13.97
CA LEU A 130 -7.54 2.85 12.64
C LEU A 130 -8.51 2.26 11.60
N THR A 131 -8.96 3.10 10.67
CA THR A 131 -9.84 2.66 9.58
C THR A 131 -9.35 3.23 8.24
N PRO A 132 -8.87 2.37 7.34
CA PRO A 132 -8.56 0.95 7.52
C PRO A 132 -7.35 0.69 8.42
N ALA A 133 -7.25 -0.47 9.06
CA ALA A 133 -6.09 -0.87 9.88
C ALA A 133 -4.89 -1.34 9.04
N SER A 134 -5.07 -1.51 7.73
CA SER A 134 -4.00 -1.81 6.76
C SER A 134 -4.17 -0.95 5.52
N THR A 135 -3.05 -0.35 5.05
CA THR A 135 -3.00 0.47 3.83
C THR A 135 -1.77 0.10 3.02
N ALA A 136 -1.73 0.50 1.75
CA ALA A 136 -0.46 0.55 1.01
C ALA A 136 0.36 1.79 1.40
N VAL A 137 1.65 1.77 1.12
CA VAL A 137 2.55 2.90 1.32
C VAL A 137 1.97 4.17 0.69
N GLY A 138 2.04 5.29 1.42
CA GLY A 138 1.51 6.59 0.98
C GLY A 138 -0.02 6.74 1.06
N GLN A 139 -0.75 5.66 1.26
CA GLN A 139 -2.20 5.72 1.44
C GLN A 139 -2.59 6.11 2.88
N SER A 140 -3.74 6.76 3.00
CA SER A 140 -4.19 7.29 4.29
C SER A 140 -5.06 6.31 5.07
N SER A 141 -4.97 6.37 6.39
CA SER A 141 -5.90 5.77 7.35
C SER A 141 -6.44 6.85 8.29
N THR A 142 -7.64 6.68 8.79
CA THR A 142 -8.21 7.56 9.81
C THR A 142 -8.01 6.94 11.19
N LEU A 143 -7.21 7.61 12.02
CA LEU A 143 -7.04 7.32 13.43
C LEU A 143 -8.16 8.01 14.20
N THR A 144 -8.90 7.25 15.04
CA THR A 144 -9.99 7.77 15.86
C THR A 144 -9.79 7.31 17.30
N TRP A 145 -10.02 8.20 18.27
CA TRP A 145 -9.91 7.89 19.69
C TRP A 145 -11.02 8.53 20.52
N SER A 146 -11.36 7.88 21.62
CA SER A 146 -12.27 8.39 22.62
C SER A 146 -11.93 7.86 24.01
N THR A 147 -12.21 8.65 25.04
CA THR A 147 -11.95 8.27 26.43
C THR A 147 -13.15 8.59 27.32
N THR A 148 -13.21 7.92 28.46
CA THR A 148 -14.10 8.30 29.56
C THR A 148 -13.27 8.54 30.82
N ASN A 149 -13.69 9.44 31.71
CA ASN A 149 -13.04 9.79 32.97
C ASN A 149 -11.58 10.30 32.83
N ALA A 150 -11.12 10.63 31.61
CA ALA A 150 -9.81 11.20 31.36
C ALA A 150 -9.88 12.74 31.36
N THR A 151 -8.85 13.40 31.88
CA THR A 151 -8.68 14.86 31.84
C THR A 151 -7.53 15.31 30.96
N ALA A 152 -6.56 14.42 30.71
CA ALA A 152 -5.43 14.69 29.83
C ALA A 152 -5.01 13.41 29.12
N CYS A 153 -4.57 13.53 27.86
CA CYS A 153 -4.04 12.43 27.06
C CYS A 153 -2.75 12.84 26.35
N THR A 154 -1.85 11.87 26.18
CA THR A 154 -0.58 12.03 25.45
C THR A 154 -0.45 10.90 24.44
N ALA A 155 -0.17 11.28 23.20
CA ALA A 155 0.09 10.39 22.08
C ALA A 155 1.51 9.81 22.18
N ASN A 156 1.68 8.55 21.75
CA ASN A 156 2.98 7.89 21.68
C ASN A 156 3.08 6.95 20.45
N GLY A 157 4.28 6.45 20.15
CA GLY A 157 4.54 5.58 19.00
C GLY A 157 4.70 6.36 17.69
N ALA A 158 3.93 6.04 16.66
CA ALA A 158 4.02 6.68 15.34
C ALA A 158 3.43 8.10 15.26
N TRP A 159 2.88 8.60 16.36
CA TRP A 159 2.46 9.98 16.57
C TRP A 159 2.90 10.45 17.95
N SER A 160 2.82 11.74 18.24
CA SER A 160 3.31 12.27 19.53
C SER A 160 2.63 13.58 19.91
N GLY A 161 2.76 13.96 21.19
CA GLY A 161 2.29 15.22 21.75
C GLY A 161 1.03 15.07 22.60
N THR A 162 0.62 16.17 23.23
CA THR A 162 -0.65 16.24 23.97
C THR A 162 -1.82 16.28 23.00
N THR A 163 -2.87 15.56 23.31
CA THR A 163 -4.07 15.51 22.48
C THR A 163 -5.34 15.66 23.31
N ALA A 164 -6.46 15.98 22.67
CA ALA A 164 -7.76 15.99 23.31
C ALA A 164 -8.17 14.59 23.78
N THR A 165 -9.11 14.50 24.70
CA THR A 165 -9.65 13.23 25.21
C THR A 165 -10.48 12.45 24.18
N SER A 166 -10.82 13.06 23.05
CA SER A 166 -11.44 12.42 21.89
C SER A 166 -11.10 13.17 20.62
N GLY A 167 -11.06 12.47 19.47
CA GLY A 167 -10.80 13.10 18.18
C GLY A 167 -10.58 12.11 17.06
N SER A 168 -10.22 12.66 15.89
CA SER A 168 -9.79 11.90 14.72
C SER A 168 -8.70 12.64 13.96
N GLN A 169 -7.81 11.89 13.32
CA GLN A 169 -6.71 12.42 12.50
C GLN A 169 -6.43 11.49 11.33
N THR A 170 -6.18 12.06 10.15
CA THR A 170 -5.66 11.31 9.01
C THR A 170 -4.16 11.07 9.21
N VAL A 171 -3.74 9.82 9.03
CA VAL A 171 -2.35 9.38 9.15
C VAL A 171 -1.95 8.62 7.89
N SER A 172 -0.69 8.77 7.46
CA SER A 172 -0.10 8.03 6.35
C SER A 172 1.38 7.77 6.64
N GLN A 173 1.95 6.72 6.02
CA GLN A 173 3.35 6.36 6.18
C GLN A 173 4.00 6.18 4.81
N SER A 174 5.23 6.63 4.68
CA SER A 174 6.01 6.59 3.42
C SER A 174 6.85 5.34 3.24
N ALA A 175 6.84 4.40 4.19
CA ALA A 175 7.54 3.12 4.11
C ALA A 175 6.65 1.99 4.59
N ALA A 176 6.85 0.78 4.04
CA ALA A 176 6.17 -0.42 4.49
C ALA A 176 6.64 -0.81 5.91
N GLY A 177 5.74 -1.32 6.73
CA GLY A 177 6.04 -1.67 8.11
C GLY A 177 4.80 -1.69 9.00
N THR A 178 5.04 -1.83 10.30
CA THR A 178 3.99 -1.76 11.33
C THR A 178 4.22 -0.54 12.22
N TYR A 179 3.20 0.29 12.36
CA TYR A 179 3.27 1.58 13.04
C TYR A 179 2.25 1.59 14.19
N PRO A 180 2.69 1.42 15.45
CA PRO A 180 1.81 1.51 16.59
C PRO A 180 1.47 2.98 16.89
N TYR A 181 0.20 3.26 17.09
CA TYR A 181 -0.35 4.54 17.57
C TYR A 181 -0.90 4.32 18.97
N GLY A 182 -0.22 4.80 19.97
CA GLY A 182 -0.58 4.65 21.38
C GLY A 182 -1.16 5.93 21.97
N LEU A 183 -2.01 5.80 22.98
CA LEU A 183 -2.60 6.90 23.72
C LEU A 183 -2.59 6.59 25.21
N ASP A 184 -1.89 7.42 25.99
CA ASP A 184 -1.82 7.35 27.45
C ASP A 184 -2.67 8.48 28.03
N CYS A 185 -3.66 8.14 28.85
CA CYS A 185 -4.57 9.12 29.44
C CYS A 185 -4.58 9.04 30.95
N THR A 186 -4.71 10.19 31.58
CA THR A 186 -4.81 10.34 33.04
C THR A 186 -6.10 11.04 33.41
N GLY A 187 -6.62 10.71 34.61
CA GLY A 187 -7.80 11.33 35.17
C GLY A 187 -7.81 11.18 36.71
N PRO A 188 -8.78 11.74 37.40
CA PRO A 188 -8.83 11.68 38.86
C PRO A 188 -8.87 10.26 39.43
N GLY A 189 -9.35 9.27 38.66
CA GLY A 189 -9.40 7.85 39.04
C GLY A 189 -8.15 7.04 38.69
N GLY A 190 -7.09 7.66 38.13
CA GLY A 190 -5.84 6.99 37.76
C GLY A 190 -5.46 7.20 36.29
N SER A 191 -4.83 6.22 35.67
CA SER A 191 -4.38 6.25 34.28
C SER A 191 -4.85 5.01 33.50
N ALA A 192 -4.97 5.15 32.17
CA ALA A 192 -5.22 4.05 31.25
C ALA A 192 -4.51 4.33 29.92
N SER A 193 -4.13 3.26 29.21
CA SER A 193 -3.53 3.34 27.88
C SER A 193 -4.18 2.35 26.92
N SER A 194 -4.10 2.68 25.63
CA SER A 194 -4.52 1.80 24.53
C SER A 194 -3.69 2.09 23.30
N SER A 195 -3.62 1.13 22.37
CA SER A 195 -2.93 1.32 21.10
C SER A 195 -3.64 0.63 19.96
N ALA A 196 -3.49 1.20 18.75
CA ALA A 196 -3.89 0.59 17.48
C ALA A 196 -2.67 0.54 16.56
N THR A 197 -2.55 -0.51 15.76
CA THR A 197 -1.41 -0.68 14.83
C THR A 197 -1.87 -0.51 13.40
N LEU A 198 -1.23 0.39 12.66
CA LEU A 198 -1.36 0.51 11.21
C LEU A 198 -0.34 -0.43 10.54
N THR A 199 -0.81 -1.38 9.75
CA THR A 199 0.04 -2.20 8.87
C THR A 199 0.12 -1.53 7.51
N VAL A 200 1.33 -1.18 7.08
CA VAL A 200 1.59 -0.58 5.77
C VAL A 200 2.28 -1.60 4.89
N THR A 201 1.60 -2.02 3.82
CA THR A 201 2.14 -2.99 2.87
C THR A 201 2.89 -2.29 1.74
N PRO A 202 3.95 -2.90 1.17
CA PRO A 202 4.55 -2.40 -0.06
C PRO A 202 3.50 -2.25 -1.15
N VAL A 203 3.68 -1.26 -2.02
CA VAL A 203 2.91 -1.17 -3.27
C VAL A 203 3.36 -2.32 -4.17
N SER A 204 2.43 -2.99 -4.83
CA SER A 204 2.80 -3.95 -5.88
C SER A 204 3.44 -3.17 -7.03
N ASN A 205 4.69 -3.47 -7.35
CA ASN A 205 5.46 -2.78 -8.39
C ASN A 205 5.69 -3.64 -9.63
N SER A 206 5.01 -4.79 -9.78
CA SER A 206 5.27 -5.74 -10.86
C SER A 206 4.01 -6.06 -11.67
N LEU A 207 4.14 -6.01 -13.00
CA LEU A 207 3.17 -6.49 -13.97
C LEU A 207 3.65 -7.78 -14.63
N SER A 208 2.72 -8.69 -14.92
CA SER A 208 3.00 -9.84 -15.79
C SER A 208 3.19 -9.36 -17.23
N VAL A 209 4.28 -9.78 -17.87
CA VAL A 209 4.55 -9.61 -19.29
C VAL A 209 4.27 -10.93 -20.00
N VAL A 210 3.52 -10.90 -21.09
CA VAL A 210 3.28 -12.08 -21.94
C VAL A 210 3.74 -11.80 -23.36
N LEU A 211 4.38 -12.79 -24.00
CA LEU A 211 4.68 -12.74 -25.42
C LEU A 211 3.80 -13.77 -26.14
N ASP A 212 2.60 -13.38 -26.51
CA ASP A 212 1.61 -14.24 -27.17
C ASP A 212 1.32 -13.79 -28.62
N GLY A 213 0.24 -14.30 -29.19
CA GLY A 213 -0.16 -13.98 -30.57
C GLY A 213 -0.74 -12.58 -30.77
N GLY A 214 -0.81 -11.75 -29.71
CA GLY A 214 -1.34 -10.39 -29.78
C GLY A 214 -2.87 -10.29 -29.79
N PRO A 215 -3.43 -9.06 -29.84
CA PRO A 215 -4.87 -8.82 -29.69
C PRO A 215 -5.71 -9.21 -30.91
N LEU A 216 -5.08 -9.51 -32.03
CA LEU A 216 -5.73 -9.81 -33.31
C LEU A 216 -5.30 -11.18 -33.80
N ALA A 217 -6.06 -11.75 -34.74
CA ALA A 217 -5.73 -13.00 -35.39
C ALA A 217 -4.43 -12.97 -36.25
N ILE A 218 -3.76 -11.83 -36.30
CA ILE A 218 -2.44 -11.68 -36.94
C ILE A 218 -1.41 -12.09 -35.89
N PRO A 219 -0.60 -13.14 -36.10
CA PRO A 219 0.35 -13.61 -35.12
C PRO A 219 1.37 -12.52 -34.78
N ALA A 220 1.32 -12.03 -33.54
CA ALA A 220 2.41 -11.23 -32.97
C ALA A 220 3.61 -12.15 -32.71
N PHE A 221 4.82 -11.63 -32.92
CA PHE A 221 6.05 -12.37 -32.74
C PHE A 221 7.09 -11.51 -32.05
N ASN A 222 7.62 -12.01 -30.95
CA ASN A 222 8.58 -11.28 -30.12
C ASN A 222 8.05 -9.90 -29.66
N ILE A 223 6.79 -9.82 -29.25
CA ILE A 223 6.19 -8.59 -28.72
C ILE A 223 5.79 -8.81 -27.27
N PRO A 224 6.37 -8.05 -26.30
CA PRO A 224 6.03 -8.15 -24.89
C PRO A 224 4.80 -7.30 -24.57
N PHE A 225 3.74 -7.93 -24.09
CA PHE A 225 2.49 -7.28 -23.75
C PHE A 225 2.25 -7.21 -22.24
N VAL A 226 1.60 -6.14 -21.81
CA VAL A 226 1.06 -5.94 -20.46
C VAL A 226 -0.38 -5.45 -20.52
N SER A 227 -1.07 -5.49 -19.38
CA SER A 227 -2.35 -4.81 -19.19
C SER A 227 -2.15 -3.47 -18.48
N VAL A 228 -2.80 -2.42 -19.00
CA VAL A 228 -2.77 -1.06 -18.47
C VAL A 228 -4.17 -0.63 -18.10
N THR A 229 -4.38 -0.08 -16.90
CA THR A 229 -5.67 0.51 -16.53
C THR A 229 -5.58 2.03 -16.63
N VAL A 230 -6.52 2.63 -17.36
CA VAL A 230 -6.67 4.08 -17.48
C VAL A 230 -8.02 4.52 -16.95
N CYS A 231 -8.04 5.66 -16.27
CA CYS A 231 -9.26 6.24 -15.70
C CYS A 231 -9.42 7.70 -16.13
N GLU A 232 -10.63 8.19 -16.15
CA GLU A 232 -10.88 9.63 -16.16
C GLU A 232 -10.26 10.27 -14.91
N PRO A 233 -9.48 11.36 -15.06
CA PRO A 233 -8.73 11.94 -13.96
C PRO A 233 -9.60 12.23 -12.72
N GLY A 234 -9.16 11.71 -11.56
CA GLY A 234 -9.82 11.91 -10.28
C GLY A 234 -11.14 11.15 -10.11
N THR A 235 -11.45 10.18 -10.97
CA THR A 235 -12.70 9.40 -10.90
C THR A 235 -12.44 7.89 -10.78
N ALA A 236 -13.50 7.13 -10.52
CA ALA A 236 -13.49 5.66 -10.54
C ALA A 236 -13.89 5.09 -11.92
N ASN A 237 -14.18 5.93 -12.94
CA ASN A 237 -14.49 5.47 -14.28
C ASN A 237 -13.20 5.06 -14.99
N CYS A 238 -12.94 3.75 -15.04
CA CYS A 238 -11.69 3.17 -15.53
C CYS A 238 -11.96 2.06 -16.55
N GLN A 239 -10.97 1.84 -17.41
CA GLN A 239 -10.90 0.71 -18.31
C GLN A 239 -9.51 0.07 -18.23
N THR A 240 -9.46 -1.26 -18.16
CA THR A 240 -8.22 -2.02 -18.32
C THR A 240 -8.10 -2.46 -19.78
N ILE A 241 -6.96 -2.17 -20.39
CA ILE A 241 -6.62 -2.50 -21.78
C ILE A 241 -5.49 -3.52 -21.73
N ASP A 242 -5.71 -4.67 -22.32
CA ASP A 242 -4.72 -5.73 -22.49
C ASP A 242 -3.87 -5.51 -23.76
N HIS A 243 -2.86 -6.34 -23.98
CA HIS A 243 -1.97 -6.32 -25.15
C HIS A 243 -1.43 -4.92 -25.47
N VAL A 244 -1.03 -4.18 -24.44
CA VAL A 244 -0.26 -2.94 -24.60
C VAL A 244 1.22 -3.32 -24.66
N LEU A 245 1.89 -3.00 -25.78
CA LEU A 245 3.31 -3.27 -26.01
C LEU A 245 4.18 -2.54 -24.99
N VAL A 246 5.09 -3.25 -24.33
CA VAL A 246 6.13 -2.64 -23.47
C VAL A 246 7.32 -2.24 -24.30
N ASP A 247 7.61 -0.95 -24.33
CA ASP A 247 8.64 -0.37 -25.18
C ASP A 247 9.68 0.41 -24.33
N THR A 248 10.90 -0.11 -24.25
CA THR A 248 12.02 0.57 -23.59
C THR A 248 12.78 1.51 -24.52
N GLY A 249 12.42 1.56 -25.79
CA GLY A 249 12.94 2.49 -26.81
C GLY A 249 12.18 3.81 -26.89
N SER A 250 10.98 3.92 -26.29
CA SER A 250 10.19 5.15 -26.26
C SER A 250 9.73 5.54 -24.86
N SER A 251 9.09 6.70 -24.73
CA SER A 251 8.54 7.23 -23.48
C SER A 251 7.08 7.65 -23.65
N GLY A 252 6.24 7.28 -22.67
CA GLY A 252 4.83 7.68 -22.62
C GLY A 252 3.83 6.61 -23.01
N LEU A 253 2.59 6.79 -22.55
CA LEU A 253 1.50 5.87 -22.87
C LEU A 253 0.72 6.35 -24.09
N ARG A 254 0.55 5.45 -25.05
CA ARG A 254 -0.22 5.66 -26.27
C ARG A 254 -1.21 4.53 -26.44
N LEU A 255 -2.51 4.83 -26.58
CA LEU A 255 -3.58 3.84 -26.64
C LEU A 255 -4.41 4.03 -27.89
N VAL A 256 -4.67 2.93 -28.60
CA VAL A 256 -5.53 2.94 -29.77
C VAL A 256 -6.97 3.24 -29.36
N LYS A 257 -7.59 4.27 -29.95
CA LYS A 257 -8.96 4.64 -29.63
C LYS A 257 -10.00 3.83 -30.42
N PRO A 258 -9.88 3.71 -31.75
CA PRO A 258 -10.87 2.96 -32.52
C PRO A 258 -10.87 1.48 -32.13
N GLY A 259 -11.98 1.01 -31.58
CA GLY A 259 -12.20 -0.40 -31.25
C GLY A 259 -11.51 -0.90 -29.98
N VAL A 260 -10.73 -0.07 -29.28
CA VAL A 260 -10.03 -0.42 -28.03
C VAL A 260 -10.54 0.39 -26.85
N LEU A 261 -10.46 1.73 -26.92
CA LEU A 261 -10.99 2.58 -25.85
C LEU A 261 -12.52 2.66 -25.91
N ASN A 262 -13.17 2.43 -24.76
CA ASN A 262 -14.62 2.53 -24.63
C ASN A 262 -15.10 3.97 -24.87
N ALA A 263 -16.22 4.12 -25.57
CA ALA A 263 -16.83 5.42 -25.80
C ALA A 263 -17.29 6.11 -24.51
N SER A 264 -17.57 5.33 -23.45
CA SER A 264 -17.95 5.84 -22.12
C SER A 264 -16.78 6.41 -21.32
N LEU A 265 -15.53 6.16 -21.71
CA LEU A 265 -14.33 6.71 -21.07
C LEU A 265 -14.02 8.08 -21.70
N SER A 266 -14.43 9.15 -21.03
CA SER A 266 -14.29 10.52 -21.52
C SER A 266 -12.99 11.16 -20.99
N LEU A 267 -11.88 10.92 -21.69
CA LEU A 267 -10.58 11.50 -21.33
C LEU A 267 -10.50 12.97 -21.77
N PRO A 268 -10.23 13.93 -20.86
CA PRO A 268 -10.14 15.35 -21.19
C PRO A 268 -9.02 15.64 -22.20
N ALA A 269 -9.31 16.47 -23.22
CA ALA A 269 -8.29 16.91 -24.17
C ALA A 269 -7.28 17.84 -23.49
N VAL A 270 -6.01 17.72 -23.85
CA VAL A 270 -4.98 18.72 -23.50
C VAL A 270 -5.09 19.88 -24.48
N MET A 271 -5.24 21.08 -23.93
CA MET A 271 -5.42 22.31 -24.70
C MET A 271 -4.15 23.15 -24.62
N ASN A 272 -3.82 23.88 -25.70
CA ASN A 272 -2.79 24.92 -25.65
C ASN A 272 -3.32 26.22 -25.04
N SER A 273 -2.47 27.24 -24.92
CA SER A 273 -2.83 28.56 -24.36
C SER A 273 -3.90 29.32 -25.18
N SER A 274 -4.12 28.94 -26.43
CA SER A 274 -5.15 29.51 -27.31
C SER A 274 -6.46 28.74 -27.28
N GLY A 275 -6.59 27.70 -26.44
CA GLY A 275 -7.79 26.89 -26.32
C GLY A 275 -7.95 25.87 -27.47
N ASN A 276 -6.91 25.57 -28.23
CA ASN A 276 -6.95 24.54 -29.26
C ASN A 276 -6.46 23.18 -28.69
N ALA A 277 -7.09 22.10 -29.09
CA ALA A 277 -6.66 20.75 -28.72
C ALA A 277 -5.28 20.45 -29.30
N LEU A 278 -4.48 19.68 -28.53
CA LEU A 278 -3.18 19.19 -29.00
C LEU A 278 -3.31 17.83 -29.65
N GLY A 279 -2.57 17.67 -30.77
CA GLY A 279 -2.31 16.40 -31.43
C GLY A 279 -0.84 16.02 -31.33
N GLU A 280 -0.56 14.72 -31.42
CA GLU A 280 0.78 14.16 -31.46
C GLU A 280 0.94 13.27 -32.70
N CYS A 281 2.10 13.37 -33.35
CA CYS A 281 2.64 12.42 -34.30
C CYS A 281 3.76 11.65 -33.61
N ALA A 282 3.49 10.44 -33.15
CA ALA A 282 4.53 9.55 -32.62
C ALA A 282 5.20 8.83 -33.81
N VAL A 283 6.49 9.07 -34.04
CA VAL A 283 7.24 8.47 -35.15
C VAL A 283 8.09 7.32 -34.63
N PHE A 284 7.95 6.16 -35.26
CA PHE A 284 8.68 4.92 -34.97
C PHE A 284 9.57 4.53 -36.15
N ALA A 285 10.44 3.55 -35.95
CA ALA A 285 11.34 3.07 -37.01
C ALA A 285 10.60 2.56 -38.26
N ASP A 286 9.37 2.06 -38.09
CA ASP A 286 8.57 1.38 -39.13
C ASP A 286 7.24 2.10 -39.45
N GLY A 287 7.04 3.34 -38.98
CA GLY A 287 5.85 4.13 -39.27
C GLY A 287 5.56 5.21 -38.24
N PHE A 288 4.33 5.70 -38.26
CA PHE A 288 3.87 6.72 -37.32
C PHE A 288 2.48 6.40 -36.76
N ALA A 289 2.19 6.94 -35.58
CA ALA A 289 0.86 6.97 -34.99
C ALA A 289 0.41 8.43 -34.78
N TRP A 290 -0.83 8.73 -35.18
CA TRP A 290 -1.43 10.06 -35.07
C TRP A 290 -2.62 10.02 -34.10
N GLY A 291 -2.76 11.04 -33.25
CA GLY A 291 -3.93 11.17 -32.39
C GLY A 291 -3.90 12.35 -31.46
N SER A 292 -4.91 12.44 -30.58
CA SER A 292 -5.06 13.52 -29.62
C SER A 292 -4.18 13.31 -28.39
N VAL A 293 -3.69 14.41 -27.81
CA VAL A 293 -3.14 14.40 -26.46
C VAL A 293 -4.27 14.60 -25.45
N ARG A 294 -4.39 13.67 -24.49
CA ARG A 294 -5.45 13.64 -23.49
C ARG A 294 -4.91 13.43 -22.08
N ARG A 295 -5.75 13.64 -21.06
CA ARG A 295 -5.41 13.38 -19.67
C ARG A 295 -6.03 12.07 -19.19
N ALA A 296 -5.25 11.30 -18.43
CA ALA A 296 -5.72 10.09 -17.77
C ALA A 296 -5.02 9.88 -16.42
N ASP A 297 -5.68 9.21 -15.50
CA ASP A 297 -4.97 8.53 -14.41
C ASP A 297 -4.57 7.15 -14.92
N ILE A 298 -3.28 6.82 -14.83
CA ILE A 298 -2.71 5.55 -15.29
C ILE A 298 -2.42 4.69 -14.07
N LYS A 299 -2.94 3.47 -14.04
CA LYS A 299 -2.67 2.50 -12.97
C LYS A 299 -1.91 1.31 -13.54
N LEU A 300 -0.74 1.04 -12.97
CA LEU A 300 0.18 -0.03 -13.36
C LEU A 300 0.60 -0.79 -12.10
N ALA A 301 0.19 -2.04 -11.97
CA ALA A 301 0.31 -2.78 -10.71
C ALA A 301 -0.37 -2.01 -9.56
N GLY A 302 0.36 -1.65 -8.51
CA GLY A 302 -0.13 -0.81 -7.41
C GLY A 302 0.22 0.68 -7.57
N GLU A 303 1.00 1.05 -8.61
CA GLU A 303 1.44 2.41 -8.86
C GLU A 303 0.40 3.21 -9.63
N VAL A 304 0.38 4.54 -9.43
CA VAL A 304 -0.55 5.45 -10.09
C VAL A 304 0.17 6.70 -10.57
N ALA A 305 0.02 7.02 -11.87
CA ALA A 305 0.38 8.31 -12.45
C ALA A 305 -0.89 9.15 -12.63
N LEU A 306 -1.08 10.16 -11.78
CA LEU A 306 -2.30 10.96 -11.78
C LEU A 306 -2.27 12.03 -12.86
N ASN A 307 -3.41 12.22 -13.54
CA ASN A 307 -3.64 13.28 -14.53
C ASN A 307 -2.53 13.39 -15.59
N ALA A 308 -1.98 12.23 -16.01
CA ALA A 308 -0.88 12.14 -16.96
C ALA A 308 -1.31 12.47 -18.39
N PRO A 309 -0.50 13.19 -19.18
CA PRO A 309 -0.71 13.32 -20.61
C PRO A 309 -0.44 11.98 -21.29
N ILE A 310 -1.38 11.54 -22.13
CA ILE A 310 -1.28 10.33 -22.98
C ILE A 310 -1.70 10.65 -24.40
N GLN A 311 -1.30 9.82 -25.37
CA GLN A 311 -1.88 9.89 -26.72
C GLN A 311 -3.05 8.91 -26.85
N THR A 312 -4.16 9.37 -27.40
CA THR A 312 -5.22 8.52 -27.94
C THR A 312 -5.06 8.42 -29.46
N ILE A 313 -4.54 7.29 -29.92
CA ILE A 313 -4.18 7.04 -31.31
C ILE A 313 -5.44 6.81 -32.15
N GLY A 314 -5.45 7.34 -33.38
CA GLY A 314 -6.51 7.11 -34.35
C GLY A 314 -7.77 7.96 -34.12
N ASP A 315 -7.69 9.00 -33.29
CA ASP A 315 -8.76 10.00 -33.19
C ASP A 315 -8.33 11.35 -33.82
N ASN A 316 -9.29 12.25 -33.91
CA ASN A 316 -9.09 13.57 -34.51
C ASN A 316 -8.94 14.63 -33.41
N PRO A 317 -7.76 15.23 -33.18
CA PRO A 317 -7.56 16.29 -32.21
C PRO A 317 -8.51 17.47 -32.47
N GLY A 318 -9.32 17.85 -31.46
CA GLY A 318 -10.30 18.92 -31.59
C GLY A 318 -11.40 18.68 -32.63
N GLY A 319 -11.56 17.45 -33.11
CA GLY A 319 -12.47 17.11 -34.22
C GLY A 319 -11.94 17.47 -35.61
N VAL A 320 -10.69 17.91 -35.71
CA VAL A 320 -10.04 18.29 -36.98
C VAL A 320 -9.65 17.04 -37.74
N ALA A 321 -10.25 16.84 -38.90
CA ALA A 321 -9.93 15.72 -39.77
C ALA A 321 -8.61 15.93 -40.52
N GLY A 322 -7.93 14.82 -40.83
CA GLY A 322 -6.69 14.81 -41.60
C GLY A 322 -5.45 14.79 -40.70
N ILE A 323 -4.40 14.17 -41.21
CA ILE A 323 -3.09 14.05 -40.60
C ILE A 323 -2.15 15.07 -41.28
N PRO A 324 -1.41 15.88 -40.56
CA PRO A 324 -0.43 16.79 -41.16
C PRO A 324 0.55 16.05 -42.08
N ASN A 325 0.89 16.67 -43.19
CA ASN A 325 1.68 16.02 -44.23
C ASN A 325 3.10 15.66 -43.77
N ASP A 326 3.71 16.50 -42.93
CA ASP A 326 5.03 16.23 -42.36
C ASP A 326 5.00 15.02 -41.39
N CYS A 327 3.87 14.75 -40.72
CA CYS A 327 3.64 13.53 -39.95
C CYS A 327 3.41 12.32 -40.90
N SER A 328 2.46 12.43 -41.82
CA SER A 328 2.05 11.30 -42.66
C SER A 328 3.13 10.84 -43.66
N SER A 329 4.10 11.69 -43.95
CA SER A 329 5.24 11.36 -44.80
C SER A 329 6.39 10.62 -44.09
N THR A 330 6.32 10.42 -42.78
CA THR A 330 7.38 9.74 -42.02
C THR A 330 7.38 8.22 -42.14
N GLY A 331 6.28 7.61 -42.60
CA GLY A 331 6.22 6.15 -42.81
C GLY A 331 4.81 5.60 -42.93
N LEU A 332 4.63 4.33 -42.58
CA LEU A 332 3.33 3.66 -42.60
C LEU A 332 2.45 4.15 -41.44
N ASN A 333 1.16 4.32 -41.74
CA ASN A 333 0.20 4.70 -40.70
C ASN A 333 -0.13 3.51 -39.80
N LYS A 334 0.25 3.61 -38.51
CA LYS A 334 0.02 2.62 -37.47
C LYS A 334 -1.10 3.02 -36.48
N SER A 335 -1.98 3.93 -36.88
CA SER A 335 -3.01 4.50 -35.99
C SER A 335 -4.20 3.55 -35.73
N THR A 336 -4.02 2.25 -35.85
CA THR A 336 -5.03 1.20 -35.55
C THR A 336 -4.36 0.03 -34.82
N ALA A 337 -5.12 -0.77 -34.07
CA ALA A 337 -4.59 -1.97 -33.43
C ALA A 337 -3.98 -2.96 -34.44
N ALA A 338 -4.59 -3.11 -35.61
CA ALA A 338 -4.06 -3.95 -36.69
C ALA A 338 -2.74 -3.41 -37.29
N GLY A 339 -2.66 -2.10 -37.50
CA GLY A 339 -1.44 -1.46 -38.02
C GLY A 339 -0.29 -1.46 -37.03
N MET A 340 -0.60 -1.43 -35.74
CA MET A 340 0.37 -1.42 -34.63
C MET A 340 0.78 -2.84 -34.19
N GLY A 341 -0.11 -3.83 -34.33
CA GLY A 341 0.05 -5.17 -33.74
C GLY A 341 -0.17 -5.20 -32.23
N ALA A 342 -0.76 -4.16 -31.66
CA ALA A 342 -0.99 -3.97 -30.23
C ALA A 342 -2.19 -3.04 -29.98
N ASN A 343 -2.77 -3.08 -28.78
CA ASN A 343 -3.82 -2.15 -28.35
C ASN A 343 -3.27 -0.78 -27.91
N GLY A 344 -1.96 -0.64 -27.84
CA GLY A 344 -1.25 0.57 -27.48
C GLY A 344 0.23 0.30 -27.22
N ILE A 345 0.94 1.33 -26.81
CA ILE A 345 2.37 1.29 -26.45
C ILE A 345 2.54 1.91 -25.05
N LEU A 346 3.19 1.20 -24.16
CA LEU A 346 3.67 1.66 -22.87
C LEU A 346 5.17 1.93 -22.99
N GLY A 347 5.53 3.17 -23.34
CA GLY A 347 6.91 3.62 -23.42
C GLY A 347 7.48 3.86 -22.01
N VAL A 348 8.45 3.02 -21.63
CA VAL A 348 9.13 3.02 -20.31
C VAL A 348 10.65 3.16 -20.46
N GLY A 349 11.07 3.88 -21.49
CA GLY A 349 12.47 4.08 -21.83
C GLY A 349 13.23 5.02 -20.90
N LEU A 350 14.42 5.41 -21.36
CA LEU A 350 15.39 6.17 -20.58
C LEU A 350 14.99 7.61 -20.26
N PHE A 351 13.98 8.17 -20.94
CA PHE A 351 13.63 9.58 -20.80
C PHE A 351 12.32 9.79 -20.04
N SER A 352 12.24 10.87 -19.29
CA SER A 352 11.04 11.23 -18.51
C SER A 352 9.88 11.73 -19.37
N ASN A 353 10.14 12.10 -20.60
CA ASN A 353 9.15 12.53 -21.61
C ASN A 353 9.60 12.11 -23.00
N ASP A 354 8.75 12.29 -23.99
CA ASP A 354 8.99 11.83 -25.35
C ASP A 354 9.76 12.83 -26.22
N CYS A 355 9.82 14.12 -25.86
CA CYS A 355 10.45 15.13 -26.69
C CYS A 355 10.90 16.38 -25.88
N ASP A 356 12.00 16.32 -25.14
CA ASP A 356 12.54 17.49 -24.45
C ASP A 356 12.68 18.75 -25.33
N PRO A 357 13.18 18.67 -26.59
CA PRO A 357 13.30 19.85 -27.47
C PRO A 357 11.96 20.50 -27.83
N CYS A 358 10.86 19.74 -27.80
CA CYS A 358 9.51 20.25 -28.11
C CYS A 358 9.00 21.31 -27.13
N MET A 359 9.61 21.41 -25.95
CA MET A 359 9.30 22.46 -24.99
C MET A 359 9.94 23.81 -25.37
N ALA A 360 11.08 23.78 -26.03
CA ALA A 360 11.82 24.98 -26.42
C ALA A 360 11.44 25.49 -27.83
N SER A 361 11.17 24.56 -28.77
CA SER A 361 10.95 24.87 -30.19
C SER A 361 9.89 23.96 -30.80
N VAL A 362 9.39 24.36 -31.97
CA VAL A 362 8.55 23.48 -32.81
C VAL A 362 9.47 22.48 -33.50
N ILE A 363 9.24 21.21 -33.20
CA ILE A 363 9.94 20.09 -33.88
C ILE A 363 8.98 19.51 -34.93
N PRO A 364 9.40 19.38 -36.19
CA PRO A 364 8.57 18.76 -37.23
C PRO A 364 8.12 17.34 -36.86
N ALA A 365 6.95 16.96 -37.29
CA ALA A 365 6.36 15.62 -37.07
C ALA A 365 6.33 15.18 -35.62
N THR A 366 5.95 16.10 -34.68
CA THR A 366 5.80 15.78 -33.25
C THR A 366 4.48 16.30 -32.69
N TYR A 367 4.43 17.54 -32.21
CA TYR A 367 3.25 18.15 -31.58
C TYR A 367 2.56 19.18 -32.46
N TYR A 368 1.24 19.20 -32.41
CA TYR A 368 0.40 20.07 -33.22
C TYR A 368 -0.67 20.75 -32.37
N SER A 369 -0.94 22.03 -32.69
CA SER A 369 -2.13 22.75 -32.28
C SER A 369 -3.21 22.58 -33.36
N CYS A 370 -4.41 22.14 -32.99
CA CYS A 370 -5.46 21.78 -33.93
C CYS A 370 -6.69 22.73 -33.82
N PRO A 371 -6.62 24.00 -34.30
CA PRO A 371 -7.81 24.83 -34.51
C PRO A 371 -8.68 24.24 -35.65
N ALA A 372 -9.94 24.71 -35.76
CA ALA A 372 -10.86 24.24 -36.79
C ALA A 372 -10.34 24.39 -38.25
N SER A 373 -9.35 25.27 -38.46
CA SER A 373 -8.71 25.50 -39.78
C SER A 373 -7.69 24.44 -40.16
N GLY A 374 -7.32 23.50 -39.28
CA GLY A 374 -6.32 22.45 -39.52
C GLY A 374 -5.25 22.41 -38.44
N CYS A 375 -4.54 21.30 -38.33
CA CYS A 375 -3.47 21.13 -37.36
C CYS A 375 -2.14 21.72 -37.87
N VAL A 376 -1.44 22.48 -37.01
CA VAL A 376 -0.15 23.10 -37.31
C VAL A 376 0.85 22.80 -36.21
N GLY A 377 2.13 22.59 -36.58
CA GLY A 377 3.20 22.30 -35.63
C GLY A 377 3.27 23.32 -34.49
N THR A 378 3.45 22.87 -33.26
CA THR A 378 3.53 23.73 -32.08
C THR A 378 4.54 23.22 -31.07
N LYS A 379 5.04 24.08 -30.22
CA LYS A 379 5.74 23.68 -29.00
C LYS A 379 4.74 23.39 -27.89
N VAL A 380 5.15 22.60 -26.92
CA VAL A 380 4.35 22.21 -25.76
C VAL A 380 5.03 22.64 -24.46
N THR A 381 4.28 22.68 -23.38
CA THR A 381 4.81 22.91 -22.03
C THR A 381 5.11 21.58 -21.33
N SER A 382 5.85 21.63 -20.23
CA SER A 382 6.12 20.45 -19.38
C SER A 382 4.85 19.77 -18.86
N SER A 383 3.75 20.50 -18.76
CA SER A 383 2.45 19.94 -18.36
C SER A 383 1.64 19.37 -19.52
N GLN A 384 2.05 19.56 -20.76
CA GLN A 384 1.34 19.14 -21.98
C GLN A 384 2.04 17.98 -22.69
N ILE A 385 3.36 17.89 -22.55
CA ILE A 385 4.19 16.85 -23.17
C ILE A 385 3.85 15.48 -22.63
N ILE A 386 3.92 14.46 -23.45
CA ILE A 386 3.65 13.07 -23.02
C ILE A 386 4.81 12.59 -22.16
N MET A 387 4.48 12.16 -20.95
CA MET A 387 5.44 11.74 -19.94
C MET A 387 5.55 10.22 -19.87
N ASN A 388 6.75 9.73 -19.61
CA ASN A 388 6.94 8.36 -19.14
C ASN A 388 6.13 8.17 -17.84
N PRO A 389 5.12 7.28 -17.81
CA PRO A 389 4.26 7.16 -16.64
C PRO A 389 5.02 6.75 -15.38
N VAL A 390 6.13 6.01 -15.51
CA VAL A 390 6.97 5.61 -14.38
C VAL A 390 7.56 6.85 -13.68
N ALA A 391 8.00 7.86 -14.42
CA ALA A 391 8.53 9.10 -13.83
C ALA A 391 7.51 9.90 -13.00
N LEU A 392 6.20 9.58 -13.14
CA LEU A 392 5.10 10.24 -12.44
C LEU A 392 4.63 9.48 -11.19
N PHE A 393 5.14 8.31 -10.91
CA PHE A 393 4.79 7.54 -9.72
C PHE A 393 5.29 8.22 -8.44
N SER A 394 4.60 7.99 -7.33
CA SER A 394 5.03 8.50 -6.02
C SER A 394 6.23 7.72 -5.45
N GLN A 395 6.37 6.46 -5.87
CA GLN A 395 7.47 5.56 -5.55
C GLN A 395 7.86 4.81 -6.82
N ASP A 396 8.93 4.02 -6.77
CA ASP A 396 9.37 3.17 -7.88
C ASP A 396 9.48 3.93 -9.23
N ASN A 397 9.86 5.23 -9.16
CA ASN A 397 9.77 6.21 -10.25
C ASN A 397 11.08 6.46 -10.99
N ASN A 398 12.12 5.67 -10.72
CA ASN A 398 13.47 5.92 -11.25
C ASN A 398 13.86 5.02 -12.43
N GLY A 399 12.96 4.13 -12.86
CA GLY A 399 13.18 3.23 -13.98
C GLY A 399 12.37 1.95 -13.89
N VAL A 400 12.70 1.00 -14.74
CA VAL A 400 12.05 -0.31 -14.80
C VAL A 400 13.06 -1.44 -14.91
N VAL A 401 12.61 -2.63 -14.57
CA VAL A 401 13.34 -3.88 -14.75
C VAL A 401 12.46 -4.85 -15.54
N MET A 402 12.91 -5.29 -16.70
CA MET A 402 12.25 -6.36 -17.45
C MET A 402 12.98 -7.68 -17.22
N VAL A 403 12.22 -8.70 -16.83
CA VAL A 403 12.73 -10.06 -16.59
C VAL A 403 11.96 -11.02 -17.49
N LEU A 404 12.66 -11.63 -18.45
CA LEU A 404 12.08 -12.65 -19.31
C LEU A 404 12.79 -14.00 -19.12
N PRO A 405 12.08 -15.12 -19.26
CA PRO A 405 12.69 -16.44 -19.18
C PRO A 405 13.67 -16.68 -20.33
N ALA A 406 14.64 -17.54 -20.11
CA ALA A 406 15.48 -18.05 -21.19
C ALA A 406 14.64 -18.92 -22.13
N ILE A 407 14.89 -18.80 -23.43
CA ILE A 407 14.24 -19.63 -24.47
C ILE A 407 15.31 -20.38 -25.27
N GLY A 408 14.95 -21.59 -25.73
CA GLY A 408 15.83 -22.41 -26.58
C GLY A 408 15.75 -22.02 -28.06
N ASP A 409 16.56 -22.70 -28.88
CA ASP A 409 16.63 -22.45 -30.33
C ASP A 409 15.33 -22.79 -31.09
N ALA A 410 14.48 -23.65 -30.55
CA ALA A 410 13.16 -23.95 -31.09
C ALA A 410 12.13 -22.81 -30.85
N GLY A 411 12.49 -21.80 -30.07
CA GLY A 411 11.58 -20.78 -29.61
C GLY A 411 10.66 -21.24 -28.47
N ALA A 412 9.69 -20.42 -28.13
CA ALA A 412 8.69 -20.68 -27.09
C ALA A 412 7.30 -20.19 -27.51
N THR A 413 6.27 -20.80 -26.92
CA THR A 413 4.88 -20.39 -27.09
C THR A 413 4.41 -19.72 -25.82
N ASN A 414 3.93 -18.49 -25.92
CA ASN A 414 3.41 -17.68 -24.83
C ASN A 414 4.28 -17.63 -23.56
N PRO A 415 5.61 -17.40 -23.67
CA PRO A 415 6.42 -17.26 -22.48
C PRO A 415 5.97 -16.03 -21.69
N THR A 416 6.05 -16.13 -20.35
CA THR A 416 5.68 -15.06 -19.45
C THR A 416 6.88 -14.58 -18.65
N GLY A 417 6.91 -13.29 -18.35
CA GLY A 417 7.93 -12.64 -17.55
C GLY A 417 7.32 -11.54 -16.66
N SER A 418 8.14 -10.57 -16.29
CA SER A 418 7.72 -9.47 -15.44
C SER A 418 8.30 -8.14 -15.90
N LEU A 419 7.49 -7.08 -15.81
CA LEU A 419 7.92 -5.69 -15.83
C LEU A 419 7.80 -5.16 -14.40
N ILE A 420 8.92 -4.84 -13.78
CA ILE A 420 9.01 -4.40 -12.38
C ILE A 420 9.37 -2.90 -12.39
N PHE A 421 8.60 -2.09 -11.68
CA PHE A 421 8.83 -0.66 -11.55
C PHE A 421 9.83 -0.37 -10.43
N GLY A 422 10.64 0.67 -10.62
CA GLY A 422 11.71 1.06 -9.72
C GLY A 422 13.02 0.28 -9.93
N ILE A 423 14.13 0.87 -9.49
CA ILE A 423 15.47 0.27 -9.47
C ILE A 423 16.07 0.46 -8.09
N GLY A 424 16.24 -0.63 -7.33
CA GLY A 424 16.76 -0.61 -5.97
C GLY A 424 15.85 0.07 -4.95
N THR A 425 14.57 0.20 -5.24
CA THR A 425 13.54 0.77 -4.37
C THR A 425 12.85 -0.29 -3.53
N GLN A 426 12.79 -1.53 -4.03
CA GLN A 426 12.26 -2.71 -3.36
C GLN A 426 13.23 -3.89 -3.51
N ALA A 427 12.97 -5.01 -2.81
CA ALA A 427 13.88 -6.15 -2.81
C ALA A 427 13.95 -6.88 -4.17
N ASP A 428 12.85 -6.89 -4.93
CA ASP A 428 12.72 -7.59 -6.22
C ASP A 428 13.37 -6.84 -7.38
N ASN A 429 13.61 -5.53 -7.24
CA ASN A 429 14.22 -4.67 -8.26
C ASN A 429 15.64 -4.21 -7.92
N ALA A 430 16.29 -4.88 -6.96
CA ALA A 430 17.69 -4.60 -6.63
C ALA A 430 18.62 -4.93 -7.81
N LEU A 431 19.61 -4.04 -8.07
CA LEU A 431 20.60 -4.22 -9.14
C LEU A 431 21.52 -5.43 -8.89
N GLY A 432 21.86 -5.70 -7.62
CA GLY A 432 22.82 -6.75 -7.29
C GLY A 432 24.21 -6.45 -7.89
N SER A 433 24.78 -7.45 -8.57
CA SER A 433 26.10 -7.37 -9.22
C SER A 433 26.03 -7.06 -10.73
N THR A 434 24.88 -6.60 -11.26
CA THR A 434 24.73 -6.27 -12.68
C THR A 434 25.67 -5.15 -13.11
N THR A 435 26.19 -5.25 -14.33
CA THR A 435 27.05 -4.21 -14.91
C THR A 435 26.21 -3.06 -15.43
N VAL A 436 26.57 -1.83 -15.07
CA VAL A 436 25.91 -0.61 -15.50
C VAL A 436 26.58 -0.05 -16.75
N TYR A 437 25.78 0.14 -17.81
CA TYR A 437 26.20 0.74 -19.07
C TYR A 437 25.56 2.12 -19.20
N ALA A 438 26.29 3.16 -18.81
CA ALA A 438 25.82 4.54 -18.97
C ALA A 438 25.49 4.83 -20.43
N ALA A 439 24.36 5.51 -20.65
CA ALA A 439 23.97 6.03 -21.95
C ALA A 439 24.35 7.51 -22.08
N ASN A 440 24.54 7.98 -23.31
CA ASN A 440 24.71 9.41 -23.57
C ASN A 440 23.36 10.16 -23.52
N SER A 441 23.37 11.47 -23.77
CA SER A 441 22.17 12.31 -23.76
C SER A 441 21.11 11.95 -24.82
N SER A 442 21.47 11.11 -25.80
CA SER A 442 20.55 10.56 -26.82
C SER A 442 20.13 9.12 -26.51
N GLY A 443 20.46 8.60 -25.33
CA GLY A 443 20.11 7.24 -24.94
C GLY A 443 20.97 6.15 -25.58
N HIS A 444 22.20 6.43 -26.00
CA HIS A 444 23.05 5.46 -26.70
C HIS A 444 24.29 5.08 -25.91
N PHE A 445 24.74 3.85 -26.14
CA PHE A 445 26.08 3.31 -25.85
C PHE A 445 26.71 2.79 -27.14
N SER A 446 27.81 2.05 -27.08
CA SER A 446 28.42 1.46 -28.28
C SER A 446 28.53 -0.06 -28.19
N THR A 447 28.37 -0.72 -29.34
CA THR A 447 28.58 -2.17 -29.51
C THR A 447 29.68 -2.39 -30.55
N THR A 448 30.70 -3.16 -30.20
CA THR A 448 31.73 -3.62 -31.13
C THR A 448 31.38 -5.00 -31.61
N TYR A 449 31.06 -5.14 -32.89
CA TYR A 449 30.74 -6.38 -33.58
C TYR A 449 31.69 -6.61 -34.75
N LYS A 450 32.36 -7.78 -34.81
CA LYS A 450 33.35 -8.12 -35.83
C LYS A 450 34.40 -7.02 -36.06
N GLY A 451 34.86 -6.39 -34.97
CA GLY A 451 35.86 -5.30 -35.02
C GLY A 451 35.31 -3.92 -35.40
N THR A 452 34.05 -3.78 -35.69
CA THR A 452 33.40 -2.49 -36.01
C THR A 452 32.60 -2.00 -34.81
N THR A 453 32.88 -0.76 -34.35
CA THR A 453 32.13 -0.10 -33.27
C THR A 453 30.91 0.64 -33.85
N ILE A 454 29.74 0.37 -33.30
CA ILE A 454 28.43 0.82 -33.80
C ILE A 454 27.69 1.47 -32.63
N THR A 455 26.98 2.57 -32.89
CA THR A 455 26.05 3.18 -31.91
C THR A 455 24.91 2.21 -31.62
N SER A 456 24.56 2.04 -30.34
CA SER A 456 23.64 0.99 -29.89
C SER A 456 22.69 1.46 -28.82
N PHE A 457 21.57 0.76 -28.70
CA PHE A 457 20.55 0.92 -27.68
C PHE A 457 19.87 -0.43 -27.38
N ILE A 458 19.11 -0.50 -26.28
CA ILE A 458 18.33 -1.69 -25.91
C ILE A 458 16.85 -1.32 -25.98
N ASP A 459 16.09 -2.09 -26.75
CA ASP A 459 14.72 -1.77 -27.12
C ASP A 459 13.80 -3.00 -27.07
N SER A 460 12.94 -3.07 -26.04
CA SER A 460 11.96 -4.17 -25.96
C SER A 460 10.82 -4.05 -26.99
N GLY A 461 10.64 -2.87 -27.62
CA GLY A 461 9.69 -2.66 -28.71
C GLY A 461 10.15 -3.27 -30.03
N SER A 462 11.44 -3.54 -30.18
CA SER A 462 12.01 -4.19 -31.36
C SER A 462 11.94 -5.71 -31.26
N ASN A 463 11.31 -6.37 -32.25
CA ASN A 463 11.02 -7.81 -32.22
C ASN A 463 12.19 -8.72 -32.66
N GLY A 464 13.40 -8.18 -32.84
CA GLY A 464 14.62 -8.88 -33.18
C GLY A 464 15.87 -8.12 -32.76
N ILE A 465 17.05 -8.75 -32.77
CA ILE A 465 18.32 -8.05 -32.69
C ILE A 465 18.65 -7.55 -34.09
N PHE A 466 18.65 -6.24 -34.32
CA PHE A 466 18.86 -5.66 -35.64
C PHE A 466 20.25 -5.03 -35.79
N PHE A 467 21.01 -5.55 -36.75
CA PHE A 467 22.37 -5.09 -37.06
C PHE A 467 22.74 -5.44 -38.51
N ALA A 468 23.75 -4.80 -39.04
CA ALA A 468 24.19 -5.07 -40.42
C ALA A 468 25.22 -6.21 -40.46
N ASP A 469 24.88 -7.33 -41.11
CA ASP A 469 25.84 -8.40 -41.43
C ASP A 469 25.47 -9.05 -42.76
N SER A 470 26.23 -8.75 -43.81
CA SER A 470 26.01 -9.32 -45.15
C SER A 470 26.40 -10.79 -45.30
N THR A 471 27.06 -11.36 -44.29
CA THR A 471 27.49 -12.76 -44.30
C THR A 471 26.41 -13.75 -43.81
N ILE A 472 25.34 -13.22 -43.20
CA ILE A 472 24.22 -14.03 -42.70
C ILE A 472 23.11 -14.08 -43.76
N SER A 473 22.62 -15.26 -44.07
CA SER A 473 21.52 -15.45 -45.00
C SER A 473 20.26 -14.76 -44.53
N ARG A 474 19.56 -14.05 -45.41
CA ARG A 474 18.28 -13.40 -45.12
C ARG A 474 17.14 -14.37 -45.33
N CYS A 475 16.06 -14.15 -44.58
CA CYS A 475 14.81 -14.87 -44.75
C CYS A 475 14.17 -14.56 -46.11
N THR A 476 13.44 -15.53 -46.67
CA THR A 476 12.66 -15.35 -47.89
C THR A 476 11.21 -14.96 -47.63
N SER A 477 10.63 -15.46 -46.56
CA SER A 477 9.24 -15.17 -46.13
C SER A 477 9.17 -14.06 -45.11
N SER A 478 10.02 -14.12 -44.09
CA SER A 478 10.10 -13.10 -43.01
C SER A 478 11.09 -11.99 -43.40
N VAL A 479 10.65 -11.12 -44.30
CA VAL A 479 11.49 -10.06 -44.89
C VAL A 479 12.06 -9.16 -43.76
N GLY A 480 13.36 -8.86 -43.88
CA GLY A 480 14.07 -8.07 -42.87
C GLY A 480 14.82 -8.90 -41.81
N PHE A 481 14.45 -10.18 -41.65
CA PHE A 481 15.13 -11.07 -40.70
C PHE A 481 16.27 -11.88 -41.35
N TYR A 482 17.13 -12.40 -40.48
CA TYR A 482 18.15 -13.39 -40.83
C TYR A 482 17.61 -14.82 -40.68
N CYS A 483 17.98 -15.68 -41.64
CA CYS A 483 17.61 -17.08 -41.66
C CYS A 483 18.86 -17.96 -41.87
N PRO A 484 19.74 -18.11 -40.85
CA PRO A 484 20.88 -19.01 -40.95
C PRO A 484 20.42 -20.46 -41.08
N ALA A 485 21.18 -21.31 -41.81
CA ALA A 485 20.81 -22.72 -42.06
C ALA A 485 20.72 -23.54 -40.74
N THR A 486 21.48 -23.17 -39.74
CA THR A 486 21.47 -23.74 -38.38
C THR A 486 21.55 -22.60 -37.38
N PRO A 487 21.14 -22.78 -36.11
CA PRO A 487 21.30 -21.76 -35.07
C PRO A 487 22.73 -21.22 -35.06
N LEU A 488 22.87 -19.89 -35.16
CA LEU A 488 24.13 -19.20 -35.33
C LEU A 488 24.53 -18.49 -34.02
N ALA A 489 25.55 -18.99 -33.34
CA ALA A 489 26.10 -18.36 -32.14
C ALA A 489 27.00 -17.19 -32.54
N LEU A 490 26.74 -16.02 -31.96
CA LEU A 490 27.42 -14.76 -32.21
C LEU A 490 27.82 -14.11 -30.88
N SER A 491 28.75 -13.15 -30.97
CA SER A 491 29.11 -12.31 -29.84
C SER A 491 29.43 -10.88 -30.27
N ALA A 492 29.16 -9.95 -29.37
CA ALA A 492 29.50 -8.54 -29.52
C ALA A 492 29.90 -7.96 -28.15
N THR A 493 30.71 -6.91 -28.15
CA THR A 493 31.13 -6.25 -26.91
C THR A 493 30.39 -4.95 -26.77
N ASN A 494 29.60 -4.82 -25.71
CA ASN A 494 28.95 -3.56 -25.33
C ASN A 494 29.89 -2.72 -24.47
N THR A 495 29.94 -1.42 -24.74
CA THR A 495 30.77 -0.46 -24.00
C THR A 495 29.93 0.78 -23.65
N ALA A 496 29.89 1.10 -22.36
CA ALA A 496 29.18 2.25 -21.82
C ALA A 496 29.64 3.55 -22.49
N SER A 497 28.74 4.53 -22.58
CA SER A 497 29.12 5.91 -22.91
C SER A 497 30.16 6.41 -21.91
N GLY A 498 31.29 6.95 -22.42
CA GLY A 498 32.45 7.31 -21.58
C GLY A 498 33.40 6.16 -21.26
N GLY A 499 33.14 4.92 -21.71
CA GLY A 499 34.08 3.79 -21.68
C GLY A 499 34.31 3.15 -20.31
N LEU A 500 33.54 3.52 -19.28
CA LEU A 500 33.77 3.07 -17.88
C LEU A 500 33.39 1.60 -17.64
N ALA A 501 32.53 1.01 -18.47
CA ALA A 501 32.15 -0.38 -18.41
C ALA A 501 32.15 -0.98 -19.82
N SER A 502 32.57 -2.25 -19.91
CA SER A 502 32.57 -3.01 -21.16
C SER A 502 32.32 -4.49 -20.84
N GLY A 503 31.54 -5.17 -21.68
CA GLY A 503 31.22 -6.58 -21.49
C GLY A 503 30.86 -7.30 -22.79
N LEU A 504 31.27 -8.57 -22.86
CA LEU A 504 30.95 -9.45 -23.97
C LEU A 504 29.52 -9.96 -23.81
N VAL A 505 28.72 -9.82 -24.86
CA VAL A 505 27.36 -10.35 -24.96
C VAL A 505 27.36 -11.47 -25.99
N ASN A 506 27.03 -12.68 -25.54
CA ASN A 506 26.77 -13.80 -26.43
C ASN A 506 25.27 -13.85 -26.76
N PHE A 507 24.94 -14.12 -28.02
CA PHE A 507 23.56 -14.25 -28.50
C PHE A 507 23.50 -15.28 -29.65
N THR A 508 22.32 -15.85 -29.86
CA THR A 508 22.08 -16.82 -30.92
C THR A 508 21.05 -16.26 -31.89
N LEU A 509 21.18 -16.54 -33.17
CA LEU A 509 20.15 -16.29 -34.19
C LEU A 509 19.62 -17.61 -34.71
N VAL A 510 18.28 -17.72 -34.79
CA VAL A 510 17.60 -18.85 -35.35
C VAL A 510 17.00 -18.50 -36.73
N ASN A 511 16.68 -19.51 -37.52
CA ASN A 511 15.97 -19.36 -38.79
C ASN A 511 14.49 -19.09 -38.50
N VAL A 512 14.05 -17.84 -38.70
CA VAL A 512 12.66 -17.41 -38.42
C VAL A 512 11.65 -18.09 -39.34
N ASP A 513 12.02 -18.35 -40.62
CA ASP A 513 11.14 -19.04 -41.58
C ASP A 513 10.97 -20.54 -41.26
N ALA A 514 11.80 -21.11 -40.40
CA ALA A 514 11.74 -22.50 -39.96
C ALA A 514 11.09 -22.72 -38.58
N LEU A 515 10.64 -21.67 -37.93
CA LEU A 515 9.97 -21.79 -36.61
C LEU A 515 8.64 -22.53 -36.74
N ALA A 516 8.32 -23.33 -35.74
CA ALA A 516 7.05 -24.04 -35.69
C ALA A 516 5.86 -23.06 -35.59
N VAL A 517 4.72 -23.49 -36.14
CA VAL A 517 3.47 -22.72 -35.99
C VAL A 517 3.11 -22.56 -34.51
N GLY A 518 2.75 -21.34 -34.11
CA GLY A 518 2.41 -21.01 -32.73
C GLY A 518 3.60 -20.58 -31.84
N VAL A 519 4.82 -20.55 -32.36
CA VAL A 519 5.95 -19.92 -31.67
C VAL A 519 5.73 -18.41 -31.65
N THR A 520 5.73 -17.84 -30.46
CA THR A 520 5.51 -16.38 -30.22
C THR A 520 6.76 -15.65 -29.76
N ALA A 521 7.81 -16.40 -29.38
CA ALA A 521 9.12 -15.86 -28.97
C ALA A 521 10.26 -16.74 -29.46
N ALA A 522 11.27 -16.13 -30.08
CA ALA A 522 12.48 -16.82 -30.54
C ALA A 522 13.68 -15.87 -30.59
N ASN A 523 14.89 -16.45 -30.62
CA ASN A 523 16.15 -15.73 -30.77
C ASN A 523 16.33 -15.23 -32.22
N ALA A 524 15.51 -14.26 -32.61
CA ALA A 524 15.48 -13.70 -33.95
C ALA A 524 16.40 -12.50 -34.10
N GLY A 525 16.95 -12.29 -35.26
CA GLY A 525 17.64 -11.06 -35.61
C GLY A 525 17.46 -10.70 -37.08
N GLY A 526 17.84 -9.50 -37.45
CA GLY A 526 17.61 -8.99 -38.79
C GLY A 526 18.51 -7.84 -39.18
N THR A 527 18.25 -7.29 -40.36
CA THR A 527 19.01 -6.16 -40.90
C THR A 527 18.50 -4.86 -40.27
N ALA A 528 19.38 -4.07 -39.67
CA ALA A 528 19.04 -2.76 -39.12
C ALA A 528 18.45 -1.83 -40.19
N PHE A 529 17.42 -1.08 -39.82
CA PHE A 529 16.85 0.02 -40.62
C PHE A 529 17.78 1.24 -40.64
N SER A 530 18.69 1.36 -39.66
CA SER A 530 19.70 2.40 -39.52
C SER A 530 21.10 1.76 -39.37
N ARG A 531 22.15 2.62 -39.31
CA ARG A 531 23.53 2.14 -39.02
C ARG A 531 23.76 1.93 -37.52
N GLN A 532 22.73 1.49 -36.80
CA GLN A 532 22.77 1.25 -35.36
C GLN A 532 22.71 -0.25 -35.08
N PHE A 533 23.13 -0.62 -33.89
CA PHE A 533 22.95 -1.97 -33.35
C PHE A 533 21.82 -1.91 -32.33
N ASP A 534 20.69 -2.49 -32.66
CA ASP A 534 19.49 -2.54 -31.85
C ASP A 534 19.41 -3.88 -31.13
N TRP A 535 19.54 -3.82 -29.80
CA TRP A 535 19.37 -4.96 -28.92
C TRP A 535 17.88 -5.14 -28.56
N GLY A 536 17.09 -5.68 -29.51
CA GLY A 536 15.66 -5.89 -29.32
C GLY A 536 15.31 -7.00 -28.33
N ILE A 537 14.03 -7.38 -28.29
CA ILE A 537 13.49 -8.30 -27.27
C ILE A 537 14.26 -9.62 -27.07
N PRO A 538 14.91 -10.24 -28.10
CA PRO A 538 15.70 -11.45 -27.87
C PRO A 538 16.88 -11.22 -26.92
N PHE A 539 17.35 -10.00 -26.76
CA PHE A 539 18.38 -9.67 -25.77
C PHE A 539 17.87 -9.85 -24.33
N PHE A 540 16.60 -9.71 -24.08
CA PHE A 540 16.00 -9.82 -22.74
C PHE A 540 15.81 -11.27 -22.29
N PHE A 541 15.79 -12.23 -23.21
CA PHE A 541 15.57 -13.63 -22.84
C PHE A 541 16.69 -14.19 -21.95
N GLY A 542 16.27 -14.68 -20.77
CA GLY A 542 17.18 -15.19 -19.75
C GLY A 542 17.93 -14.10 -18.97
N ARG A 543 17.51 -12.84 -19.09
CA ARG A 543 18.16 -11.69 -18.45
C ARG A 543 17.19 -10.89 -17.58
N LYS A 544 17.77 -10.15 -16.66
CA LYS A 544 17.18 -9.08 -15.89
C LYS A 544 17.78 -7.78 -16.42
N VAL A 545 16.99 -7.02 -17.19
CA VAL A 545 17.45 -5.80 -17.87
C VAL A 545 16.84 -4.59 -17.19
N PHE A 546 17.68 -3.69 -16.72
CA PHE A 546 17.32 -2.45 -16.05
C PHE A 546 17.40 -1.29 -17.03
N THR A 547 16.38 -0.43 -17.02
CA THR A 547 16.29 0.82 -17.80
C THR A 547 16.09 1.97 -16.85
N ALA A 548 17.14 2.75 -16.56
CA ALA A 548 17.12 3.84 -15.59
C ALA A 548 16.79 5.17 -16.26
N ILE A 549 15.79 5.88 -15.71
CA ILE A 549 15.32 7.16 -16.25
C ILE A 549 16.37 8.26 -16.03
N GLN A 550 16.60 9.09 -17.06
CA GLN A 550 17.49 10.22 -17.05
C GLN A 550 17.25 11.14 -15.85
N GLY A 551 18.34 11.47 -15.14
CA GLY A 551 18.32 12.35 -13.98
C GLY A 551 17.72 11.72 -12.70
N ALA A 552 17.08 10.56 -12.79
CA ALA A 552 16.54 9.87 -11.62
C ALA A 552 17.65 9.18 -10.81
N ALA A 553 17.59 9.29 -9.50
CA ALA A 553 18.56 8.68 -8.60
C ALA A 553 18.29 7.18 -8.44
N THR A 554 19.34 6.37 -8.53
CA THR A 554 19.34 4.92 -8.27
C THR A 554 20.51 4.56 -7.36
N PRO A 555 20.56 3.36 -6.78
CA PRO A 555 21.73 2.93 -5.99
C PRO A 555 23.07 2.95 -6.72
N SER A 556 23.07 2.88 -8.07
CA SER A 556 24.28 2.91 -8.91
C SER A 556 24.58 4.26 -9.55
N GLY A 557 23.90 5.31 -9.11
CA GLY A 557 24.04 6.68 -9.65
C GLY A 557 22.81 7.16 -10.40
N GLN A 558 22.95 8.30 -11.10
CA GLN A 558 21.84 8.86 -11.89
C GLN A 558 21.76 8.22 -13.28
N GLY A 559 20.51 7.98 -13.75
CA GLY A 559 20.27 7.65 -15.17
C GLY A 559 20.66 8.80 -16.12
N PRO A 560 20.73 8.58 -17.47
CA PRO A 560 20.25 7.37 -18.13
C PRO A 560 21.30 6.27 -18.22
N TYR A 561 20.91 5.04 -17.96
CA TYR A 561 21.74 3.88 -18.17
C TYR A 561 20.90 2.59 -18.36
N TRP A 562 21.48 1.57 -18.96
CA TRP A 562 21.02 0.19 -18.84
C TRP A 562 21.93 -0.61 -17.91
N ALA A 563 21.37 -1.64 -17.27
CA ALA A 563 22.18 -2.61 -16.56
C ALA A 563 21.61 -4.04 -16.77
N TYR A 564 22.52 -5.05 -16.86
CA TYR A 564 22.12 -6.45 -17.09
C TYR A 564 23.23 -7.43 -16.70
#